data_76a192c00ef0e8032a310d3a0c538141
#
_entry.id   76a192c00ef0e8032a310d3a0c538141
#
_cell.length_a   1.000
_cell.length_b   1.000
_cell.length_c   1.000
_cell.angle_alpha   90.00
_cell.angle_beta   90.00
_cell.angle_gamma   90.00
#
_symmetry.space_group_name_H-M   'P 1'
#
loop_
_entity.id
_entity.type
_entity.pdbx_description
1 polymer ?
#
loop_
_entity_poly.entity_id
_entity_poly.type
_entity_poly.pdbx_seq_one_letter_code
_entity_poly.pdbx_strand_id
1 'polypeptide(L)'
;MLRIDQPTSPLIHLDQLTRHKHSIVLDLKNPASIAVIDDILKNADVLIDPYRPGTIEALGLNPMDLRQSNPRLIVARLTGFRRDGKYKDMAGHDINYLAVSGILSQLGRKGAPPYAPANLLADFAGGGLMCVVGILLALVQRGKSGEGQVVEANMVDGSAYLGTFMTMAMKTPMWDQPRGENILDGGCPWYDVYECKDGAFMAVGALENKFFKELMIGLDLDKRWMSDRLDRRHWSELRRLLEDKFGQRSRSQWEEVFDGKDACCTPVLGQRELEEACYDERPAVGLTGSPGHSISEDRAQDDGGEEVLLRWRGWRKGRDYVVEEGSIMRKETSKL
;
A
#
# COMPACT_ATOMS: atom_id res chain seq x y z
N MET A 1 -10.15 -14.36 -6.73
CA MET A 1 -8.67 -14.49 -6.90
C MET A 1 -8.24 -15.85 -6.39
N LEU A 2 -7.30 -16.53 -7.07
CA LEU A 2 -6.74 -17.79 -6.61
C LEU A 2 -5.31 -17.56 -6.12
N ARG A 3 -5.02 -17.96 -4.89
CA ARG A 3 -3.70 -17.94 -4.28
C ARG A 3 -3.09 -19.34 -4.37
N ILE A 4 -1.79 -19.40 -4.59
CA ILE A 4 -1.03 -20.64 -4.62
C ILE A 4 -0.11 -20.65 -3.39
N ASP A 5 -0.35 -21.59 -2.50
CA ASP A 5 0.40 -21.76 -1.25
C ASP A 5 1.34 -22.98 -1.34
N GLN A 6 2.42 -22.94 -0.56
CA GLN A 6 3.35 -24.07 -0.45
C GLN A 6 2.89 -25.04 0.69
N PRO A 7 3.08 -26.36 0.56
CA PRO A 7 2.61 -27.34 1.54
C PRO A 7 3.16 -27.15 2.97
N THR A 8 4.31 -26.53 3.11
CA THR A 8 5.06 -26.40 4.37
C THR A 8 5.15 -24.99 4.91
N SER A 9 4.33 -24.05 4.42
CA SER A 9 4.39 -22.67 4.91
C SER A 9 3.75 -22.54 6.29
N PRO A 10 4.52 -22.32 7.36
CA PRO A 10 3.96 -22.10 8.70
C PRO A 10 3.26 -20.73 8.82
N LEU A 11 3.40 -19.86 7.81
CA LEU A 11 2.87 -18.51 7.80
C LEU A 11 1.44 -18.41 7.25
N ILE A 12 0.85 -19.49 6.73
CA ILE A 12 -0.51 -19.50 6.17
C ILE A 12 -1.53 -18.95 7.18
N HIS A 13 -1.38 -19.29 8.46
CA HIS A 13 -2.28 -18.83 9.53
C HIS A 13 -2.03 -17.39 10.01
N LEU A 14 -0.91 -16.77 9.62
CA LEU A 14 -0.54 -15.40 10.00
C LEU A 14 -0.83 -14.37 8.90
N ASP A 15 -1.18 -14.81 7.68
CA ASP A 15 -1.52 -13.91 6.59
C ASP A 15 -2.94 -13.35 6.78
N GLN A 16 -3.01 -12.10 7.19
CA GLN A 16 -4.27 -11.38 7.42
C GLN A 16 -4.89 -10.82 6.13
N LEU A 17 -4.20 -10.94 4.98
CA LEU A 17 -4.66 -10.38 3.70
C LEU A 17 -5.26 -11.46 2.78
N THR A 18 -5.84 -12.51 3.34
CA THR A 18 -6.40 -13.66 2.60
C THR A 18 -7.88 -13.51 2.24
N ARG A 19 -8.56 -12.51 2.79
CA ARG A 19 -10.00 -12.29 2.57
C ARG A 19 -10.35 -12.24 1.08
N HIS A 20 -11.46 -12.86 0.69
CA HIS A 20 -11.95 -12.96 -0.69
C HIS A 20 -10.98 -13.63 -1.68
N LYS A 21 -10.04 -14.43 -1.18
CA LYS A 21 -9.10 -15.21 -1.99
C LYS A 21 -9.30 -16.69 -1.72
N HIS A 22 -9.47 -17.47 -2.79
CA HIS A 22 -9.41 -18.91 -2.69
C HIS A 22 -7.95 -19.36 -2.70
N SER A 23 -7.64 -20.46 -2.04
CA SER A 23 -6.28 -21.00 -1.94
C SER A 23 -6.23 -22.43 -2.48
N ILE A 24 -5.15 -22.75 -3.19
CA ILE A 24 -4.72 -24.12 -3.48
C ILE A 24 -3.29 -24.32 -3.02
N VAL A 25 -2.98 -25.52 -2.58
CA VAL A 25 -1.63 -25.89 -2.14
C VAL A 25 -0.93 -26.64 -3.26
N LEU A 26 0.23 -26.12 -3.71
CA LEU A 26 1.05 -26.69 -4.76
C LEU A 26 2.52 -26.75 -4.35
N ASP A 27 3.14 -27.91 -4.50
CA ASP A 27 4.60 -28.02 -4.37
C ASP A 27 5.25 -27.58 -5.69
N LEU A 28 5.80 -26.36 -5.69
CA LEU A 28 6.44 -25.79 -6.88
C LEU A 28 7.74 -26.50 -7.30
N LYS A 29 8.24 -27.45 -6.51
CA LYS A 29 9.36 -28.33 -6.87
C LYS A 29 8.91 -29.57 -7.62
N ASN A 30 7.61 -29.86 -7.61
CA ASN A 30 7.03 -31.03 -8.27
C ASN A 30 6.52 -30.65 -9.68
N PRO A 31 7.06 -31.25 -10.77
CA PRO A 31 6.60 -30.96 -12.13
C PRO A 31 5.10 -31.18 -12.36
N ALA A 32 4.48 -32.16 -11.66
CA ALA A 32 3.04 -32.38 -11.78
C ALA A 32 2.21 -31.25 -11.17
N SER A 33 2.73 -30.56 -10.13
CA SER A 33 2.12 -29.36 -9.58
C SER A 33 2.32 -28.14 -10.49
N ILE A 34 3.48 -28.03 -11.14
CA ILE A 34 3.72 -26.98 -12.15
C ILE A 34 2.77 -27.12 -13.33
N ALA A 35 2.50 -28.36 -13.78
CA ALA A 35 1.53 -28.61 -14.83
C ALA A 35 0.10 -28.15 -14.48
N VAL A 36 -0.26 -28.15 -13.19
CA VAL A 36 -1.53 -27.56 -12.70
C VAL A 36 -1.53 -26.04 -12.95
N ILE A 37 -0.43 -25.36 -12.62
CA ILE A 37 -0.30 -23.90 -12.83
C ILE A 37 -0.39 -23.58 -14.32
N ASP A 38 0.37 -24.26 -15.16
CA ASP A 38 0.35 -24.06 -16.62
C ASP A 38 -1.06 -24.20 -17.18
N ASP A 39 -1.78 -25.23 -16.79
CA ASP A 39 -3.15 -25.43 -17.23
C ASP A 39 -4.11 -24.33 -16.72
N ILE A 40 -3.95 -23.84 -15.48
CA ILE A 40 -4.75 -22.73 -14.95
C ILE A 40 -4.47 -21.44 -15.76
N LEU A 41 -3.20 -21.17 -16.07
CA LEU A 41 -2.78 -19.97 -16.76
C LEU A 41 -3.27 -19.86 -18.21
N LYS A 42 -3.64 -20.96 -18.85
CA LYS A 42 -4.27 -20.95 -20.19
C LYS A 42 -5.58 -20.15 -20.26
N ASN A 43 -6.25 -19.96 -19.12
CA ASN A 43 -7.50 -19.20 -19.04
C ASN A 43 -7.47 -18.09 -17.98
N ALA A 44 -6.34 -17.87 -17.31
CA ALA A 44 -6.20 -16.80 -16.35
C ALA A 44 -6.11 -15.43 -17.06
N ASP A 45 -6.65 -14.41 -16.42
CA ASP A 45 -6.52 -13.03 -16.87
C ASP A 45 -5.18 -12.44 -16.47
N VAL A 46 -4.73 -12.73 -15.23
CA VAL A 46 -3.54 -12.13 -14.62
C VAL A 46 -2.79 -13.21 -13.84
N LEU A 47 -1.49 -13.29 -14.03
CA LEU A 47 -0.52 -13.93 -13.14
C LEU A 47 0.22 -12.84 -12.36
N ILE A 48 0.22 -12.92 -11.03
CA ILE A 48 1.05 -12.07 -10.18
C ILE A 48 2.30 -12.86 -9.79
N ASP A 49 3.47 -12.35 -10.17
CA ASP A 49 4.80 -12.89 -9.83
C ASP A 49 5.46 -11.99 -8.76
N PRO A 50 5.45 -12.38 -7.47
CA PRO A 50 6.07 -11.62 -6.40
C PRO A 50 7.53 -12.02 -6.13
N TYR A 51 8.11 -12.86 -6.98
CA TYR A 51 9.43 -13.44 -6.74
C TYR A 51 10.56 -12.62 -7.37
N ARG A 52 11.77 -12.90 -6.92
CA ARG A 52 12.97 -12.32 -7.49
C ARG A 52 13.14 -12.69 -8.96
N PRO A 53 13.87 -11.86 -9.75
CA PRO A 53 14.16 -12.17 -11.14
C PRO A 53 14.70 -13.59 -11.35
N GLY A 54 14.18 -14.29 -12.34
CA GLY A 54 14.60 -15.64 -12.70
C GLY A 54 13.91 -16.78 -11.92
N THR A 55 13.16 -16.49 -10.84
CA THR A 55 12.55 -17.54 -10.01
C THR A 55 11.47 -18.30 -10.75
N ILE A 56 10.51 -17.62 -11.36
CA ILE A 56 9.43 -18.31 -12.09
C ILE A 56 9.93 -18.91 -13.41
N GLU A 57 10.95 -18.29 -14.02
CA GLU A 57 11.62 -18.86 -15.19
C GLU A 57 12.30 -20.20 -14.87
N ALA A 58 12.96 -20.31 -13.70
CA ALA A 58 13.56 -21.56 -13.24
C ALA A 58 12.53 -22.67 -12.96
N LEU A 59 11.28 -22.29 -12.69
CA LEU A 59 10.13 -23.20 -12.55
C LEU A 59 9.50 -23.58 -13.91
N GLY A 60 10.03 -23.10 -15.04
CA GLY A 60 9.45 -23.31 -16.37
C GLY A 60 8.28 -22.38 -16.71
N LEU A 61 8.01 -21.37 -15.87
CA LEU A 61 6.92 -20.42 -16.04
C LEU A 61 7.44 -19.10 -16.66
N ASN A 62 8.14 -19.19 -17.79
CA ASN A 62 8.66 -18.01 -18.48
C ASN A 62 7.47 -17.14 -18.98
N PRO A 63 7.42 -15.84 -18.66
CA PRO A 63 6.33 -14.96 -19.08
C PRO A 63 6.08 -14.92 -20.58
N MET A 64 7.11 -15.03 -21.40
CA MET A 64 6.96 -15.00 -22.87
C MET A 64 6.32 -16.29 -23.38
N ASP A 65 6.72 -17.45 -22.83
CA ASP A 65 6.15 -18.76 -23.22
C ASP A 65 4.71 -18.89 -22.73
N LEU A 66 4.42 -18.43 -21.52
CA LEU A 66 3.05 -18.37 -20.98
C LEU A 66 2.12 -17.53 -21.86
N ARG A 67 2.61 -16.41 -22.39
CA ARG A 67 1.85 -15.56 -23.31
C ARG A 67 1.69 -16.16 -24.70
N GLN A 68 2.56 -17.06 -25.15
CA GLN A 68 2.32 -17.83 -26.38
C GLN A 68 1.13 -18.79 -26.19
N SER A 69 1.04 -19.43 -25.01
CA SER A 69 -0.08 -20.34 -24.69
C SER A 69 -1.38 -19.58 -24.39
N ASN A 70 -1.29 -18.38 -23.83
CA ASN A 70 -2.43 -17.49 -23.57
C ASN A 70 -2.05 -16.04 -23.93
N PRO A 71 -2.29 -15.60 -25.18
CA PRO A 71 -1.95 -14.25 -25.64
C PRO A 71 -2.64 -13.13 -24.84
N ARG A 72 -3.72 -13.44 -24.13
CA ARG A 72 -4.48 -12.50 -23.30
C ARG A 72 -3.93 -12.36 -21.88
N LEU A 73 -2.99 -13.23 -21.48
CA LEU A 73 -2.44 -13.23 -20.13
C LEU A 73 -1.64 -11.94 -19.85
N ILE A 74 -1.95 -11.31 -18.72
CA ILE A 74 -1.14 -10.24 -18.13
C ILE A 74 -0.25 -10.87 -17.07
N VAL A 75 1.07 -10.71 -17.19
CA VAL A 75 2.02 -11.17 -16.20
C VAL A 75 2.50 -9.95 -15.40
N ALA A 76 1.99 -9.79 -14.19
CA ALA A 76 2.34 -8.68 -13.31
C ALA A 76 3.47 -9.10 -12.36
N ARG A 77 4.65 -8.51 -12.57
CA ARG A 77 5.89 -8.80 -11.84
C ARG A 77 6.13 -7.70 -10.81
N LEU A 78 5.99 -8.05 -9.54
CA LEU A 78 6.19 -7.13 -8.42
C LEU A 78 7.47 -7.49 -7.66
N THR A 79 8.44 -6.58 -7.63
CA THR A 79 9.70 -6.78 -6.90
C THR A 79 9.99 -5.61 -5.95
N GLY A 80 10.79 -5.84 -4.93
CA GLY A 80 11.27 -4.77 -4.05
C GLY A 80 12.24 -3.85 -4.79
N PHE A 81 13.40 -4.37 -5.18
CA PHE A 81 14.33 -3.66 -6.05
C PHE A 81 13.96 -3.83 -7.53
N ARG A 82 14.50 -2.97 -8.38
CA ARG A 82 14.44 -3.14 -9.85
C ARG A 82 14.95 -4.50 -10.26
N ARG A 83 14.39 -5.04 -11.33
CA ARG A 83 14.82 -6.33 -11.89
C ARG A 83 16.19 -6.27 -12.59
N ASP A 84 16.73 -5.08 -12.74
CA ASP A 84 18.05 -4.78 -13.26
C ASP A 84 18.89 -3.98 -12.24
N GLY A 85 20.17 -3.74 -12.59
CA GLY A 85 21.05 -2.90 -11.80
C GLY A 85 21.62 -3.57 -10.55
N LYS A 86 22.23 -2.73 -9.71
CA LYS A 86 23.08 -3.14 -8.58
C LYS A 86 22.35 -3.99 -7.53
N TYR A 87 21.09 -3.71 -7.27
CA TYR A 87 20.35 -4.29 -6.13
C TYR A 87 19.45 -5.47 -6.50
N LYS A 88 19.39 -5.87 -7.78
CA LYS A 88 18.42 -6.84 -8.32
C LYS A 88 18.36 -8.18 -7.58
N ASP A 89 19.50 -8.65 -7.06
CA ASP A 89 19.63 -9.94 -6.38
C ASP A 89 19.71 -9.81 -4.85
N MET A 90 19.61 -8.57 -4.32
CA MET A 90 19.72 -8.32 -2.89
C MET A 90 18.41 -8.56 -2.16
N ALA A 91 18.50 -8.95 -0.89
CA ALA A 91 17.38 -8.96 0.04
C ALA A 91 17.05 -7.53 0.50
N GLY A 92 15.78 -7.26 0.76
CA GLY A 92 15.32 -5.99 1.30
C GLY A 92 13.88 -6.08 1.78
N HIS A 93 13.49 -5.07 2.53
CA HIS A 93 12.13 -4.80 2.98
C HIS A 93 11.80 -3.34 2.68
N ASP A 94 10.59 -2.88 2.98
CA ASP A 94 10.08 -1.53 2.73
C ASP A 94 11.12 -0.44 2.95
N ILE A 95 11.74 -0.39 4.13
CA ILE A 95 12.74 0.61 4.51
C ILE A 95 13.95 0.64 3.57
N ASN A 96 14.37 -0.52 3.04
CA ASN A 96 15.50 -0.59 2.12
C ASN A 96 15.13 -0.02 0.73
N TYR A 97 13.90 -0.27 0.28
CA TYR A 97 13.40 0.24 -0.99
C TYR A 97 13.19 1.75 -0.93
N LEU A 98 12.64 2.25 0.19
CA LEU A 98 12.54 3.69 0.47
C LEU A 98 13.92 4.36 0.53
N ALA A 99 14.91 3.70 1.12
CA ALA A 99 16.28 4.24 1.20
C ALA A 99 16.89 4.41 -0.19
N VAL A 100 16.76 3.40 -1.05
CA VAL A 100 17.31 3.41 -2.42
C VAL A 100 16.52 4.35 -3.34
N SER A 101 15.21 4.55 -3.11
CA SER A 101 14.40 5.51 -3.85
C SER A 101 14.74 6.97 -3.56
N GLY A 102 15.46 7.24 -2.46
CA GLY A 102 15.74 8.58 -1.95
C GLY A 102 14.65 9.16 -1.03
N ILE A 103 13.46 8.55 -1.00
CA ILE A 103 12.32 9.07 -0.24
C ILE A 103 12.55 8.99 1.26
N LEU A 104 13.17 7.91 1.75
CA LEU A 104 13.46 7.78 3.19
C LEU A 104 14.26 8.98 3.74
N SER A 105 15.17 9.54 2.94
CA SER A 105 15.97 10.68 3.36
C SER A 105 15.14 11.94 3.69
N GLN A 106 13.93 12.02 3.15
CA GLN A 106 13.00 13.15 3.33
C GLN A 106 12.03 12.96 4.50
N LEU A 107 11.97 11.75 5.07
CA LEU A 107 11.01 11.40 6.12
C LEU A 107 11.66 11.48 7.51
N GLY A 108 10.96 12.09 8.45
CA GLY A 108 11.39 12.19 9.85
C GLY A 108 11.56 13.62 10.37
N ARG A 109 11.76 13.75 11.66
CA ARG A 109 11.87 15.00 12.36
C ARG A 109 13.27 15.63 12.22
N LYS A 110 13.34 16.96 12.42
CA LYS A 110 14.59 17.72 12.50
C LYS A 110 15.53 17.11 13.54
N GLY A 111 16.80 16.93 13.17
CA GLY A 111 17.86 16.44 14.08
C GLY A 111 17.76 14.95 14.44
N ALA A 112 16.72 14.24 14.02
CA ALA A 112 16.56 12.79 14.20
C ALA A 112 17.01 12.01 12.95
N PRO A 113 17.31 10.71 13.05
CA PRO A 113 17.49 9.86 11.88
C PRO A 113 16.23 9.82 10.99
N PRO A 114 16.36 9.50 9.69
CA PRO A 114 15.21 9.22 8.83
C PRO A 114 14.30 8.16 9.45
N TYR A 115 12.99 8.34 9.30
CA TYR A 115 12.00 7.46 9.92
C TYR A 115 11.09 6.85 8.86
N ALA A 116 11.05 5.51 8.80
CA ALA A 116 10.17 4.79 7.88
C ALA A 116 8.75 4.68 8.46
N PRO A 117 7.69 4.99 7.68
CA PRO A 117 6.30 4.90 8.14
C PRO A 117 5.80 3.45 8.03
N ALA A 118 6.30 2.56 8.90
CA ALA A 118 6.06 1.11 8.82
C ALA A 118 6.39 0.57 7.41
N ASN A 119 5.54 -0.26 6.83
CA ASN A 119 5.69 -0.77 5.47
C ASN A 119 4.64 -0.20 4.48
N LEU A 120 4.14 1.02 4.76
CA LEU A 120 3.04 1.60 3.99
C LEU A 120 3.48 2.19 2.65
N LEU A 121 4.67 2.80 2.58
CA LEU A 121 5.06 3.56 1.41
C LEU A 121 5.70 2.72 0.30
N ALA A 122 6.58 1.78 0.62
CA ALA A 122 7.19 0.96 -0.42
C ALA A 122 6.38 -0.31 -0.69
N ASP A 123 6.09 -1.15 0.33
CA ASP A 123 5.40 -2.42 0.11
C ASP A 123 3.98 -2.21 -0.42
N PHE A 124 3.18 -1.39 0.27
CA PHE A 124 1.77 -1.21 -0.08
C PHE A 124 1.56 -0.15 -1.18
N ALA A 125 1.99 1.09 -0.97
CA ALA A 125 1.68 2.17 -1.92
C ALA A 125 2.57 2.10 -3.17
N GLY A 126 3.89 2.12 -3.02
CA GLY A 126 4.85 2.11 -4.14
C GLY A 126 4.90 0.77 -4.88
N GLY A 127 4.67 -0.34 -4.18
CA GLY A 127 4.66 -1.68 -4.75
C GLY A 127 3.27 -2.16 -5.12
N GLY A 128 2.50 -2.61 -4.11
CA GLY A 128 1.21 -3.25 -4.30
C GLY A 128 0.22 -2.42 -5.10
N LEU A 129 -0.03 -1.18 -4.68
CA LEU A 129 -0.98 -0.29 -5.35
C LEU A 129 -0.51 0.07 -6.77
N MET A 130 0.77 0.36 -6.97
CA MET A 130 1.31 0.66 -8.32
C MET A 130 1.24 -0.56 -9.23
N CYS A 131 1.44 -1.77 -8.70
CA CYS A 131 1.24 -3.00 -9.45
C CYS A 131 -0.24 -3.16 -9.88
N VAL A 132 -1.18 -2.90 -8.99
CA VAL A 132 -2.63 -2.91 -9.32
C VAL A 132 -2.94 -1.89 -10.41
N VAL A 133 -2.41 -0.66 -10.33
CA VAL A 133 -2.55 0.35 -11.39
C VAL A 133 -2.00 -0.18 -12.72
N GLY A 134 -0.82 -0.80 -12.71
CA GLY A 134 -0.23 -1.43 -13.90
C GLY A 134 -1.12 -2.52 -14.50
N ILE A 135 -1.70 -3.38 -13.67
CA ILE A 135 -2.65 -4.42 -14.11
C ILE A 135 -3.89 -3.78 -14.75
N LEU A 136 -4.47 -2.75 -14.12
CA LEU A 136 -5.66 -2.07 -14.64
C LEU A 136 -5.38 -1.40 -15.99
N LEU A 137 -4.23 -0.73 -16.15
CA LEU A 137 -3.79 -0.17 -17.43
C LEU A 137 -3.61 -1.25 -18.50
N ALA A 138 -3.03 -2.40 -18.13
CA ALA A 138 -2.88 -3.53 -19.03
C ALA A 138 -4.23 -4.13 -19.45
N LEU A 139 -5.20 -4.21 -18.52
CA LEU A 139 -6.57 -4.63 -18.83
C LEU A 139 -7.29 -3.68 -19.79
N VAL A 140 -7.14 -2.36 -19.58
CA VAL A 140 -7.69 -1.35 -20.49
C VAL A 140 -7.07 -1.48 -21.90
N GLN A 141 -5.74 -1.65 -21.97
CA GLN A 141 -5.05 -1.84 -23.24
C GLN A 141 -5.47 -3.15 -23.91
N ARG A 142 -5.61 -4.24 -23.15
CA ARG A 142 -6.10 -5.54 -23.64
C ARG A 142 -7.52 -5.44 -24.21
N GLY A 143 -8.36 -4.59 -23.64
CA GLY A 143 -9.70 -4.31 -24.18
C GLY A 143 -9.69 -3.75 -25.60
N LYS A 144 -8.60 -3.07 -25.99
CA LYS A 144 -8.40 -2.50 -27.33
C LYS A 144 -7.63 -3.41 -28.27
N SER A 145 -6.56 -4.03 -27.79
CA SER A 145 -5.64 -4.86 -28.61
C SER A 145 -6.03 -6.33 -28.70
N GLY A 146 -6.81 -6.83 -27.75
CA GLY A 146 -7.06 -8.26 -27.58
C GLY A 146 -5.93 -8.98 -26.82
N GLU A 147 -4.77 -8.37 -26.63
CA GLU A 147 -3.55 -9.00 -26.10
C GLU A 147 -3.22 -8.50 -24.69
N GLY A 148 -2.74 -9.43 -23.85
CA GLY A 148 -2.11 -9.13 -22.58
C GLY A 148 -0.68 -8.64 -22.74
N GLN A 149 -0.01 -8.37 -21.63
CA GLN A 149 1.38 -7.90 -21.60
C GLN A 149 2.07 -8.24 -20.30
N VAL A 150 3.39 -8.05 -20.24
CA VAL A 150 4.14 -8.05 -18.97
C VAL A 150 4.04 -6.67 -18.35
N VAL A 151 3.67 -6.63 -17.07
CA VAL A 151 3.68 -5.44 -16.23
C VAL A 151 4.83 -5.59 -15.25
N GLU A 152 5.76 -4.67 -15.23
CA GLU A 152 6.84 -4.63 -14.25
C GLU A 152 6.59 -3.48 -13.27
N ALA A 153 6.44 -3.83 -12.00
CA ALA A 153 6.35 -2.89 -10.89
C ALA A 153 7.44 -3.21 -9.87
N ASN A 154 8.05 -2.18 -9.30
CA ASN A 154 8.99 -2.36 -8.22
C ASN A 154 8.82 -1.26 -7.17
N MET A 155 9.14 -1.58 -5.95
CA MET A 155 8.88 -0.71 -4.80
C MET A 155 9.79 0.54 -4.80
N VAL A 156 10.98 0.46 -5.39
CA VAL A 156 11.90 1.60 -5.50
C VAL A 156 11.32 2.68 -6.42
N ASP A 157 10.96 2.31 -7.65
CA ASP A 157 10.43 3.26 -8.62
C ASP A 157 9.05 3.76 -8.24
N GLY A 158 8.21 2.88 -7.70
CA GLY A 158 6.88 3.27 -7.21
C GLY A 158 6.97 4.26 -6.06
N SER A 159 7.87 4.06 -5.09
CA SER A 159 8.12 5.02 -4.01
C SER A 159 8.67 6.34 -4.53
N ALA A 160 9.62 6.31 -5.47
CA ALA A 160 10.15 7.51 -6.10
C ALA A 160 9.04 8.29 -6.84
N TYR A 161 8.13 7.59 -7.52
CA TYR A 161 6.98 8.20 -8.19
C TYR A 161 6.02 8.88 -7.20
N LEU A 162 5.69 8.22 -6.08
CA LEU A 162 4.88 8.81 -5.02
C LEU A 162 5.54 10.07 -4.44
N GLY A 163 6.86 10.07 -4.31
CA GLY A 163 7.64 11.21 -3.85
C GLY A 163 7.89 12.30 -4.89
N THR A 164 7.29 12.24 -6.08
CA THR A 164 7.52 13.21 -7.17
C THR A 164 7.31 14.64 -6.72
N PHE A 165 6.22 14.92 -5.96
CA PHE A 165 5.95 16.25 -5.45
C PHE A 165 7.09 16.77 -4.58
N MET A 166 7.56 15.98 -3.61
CA MET A 166 8.66 16.36 -2.72
C MET A 166 9.94 16.62 -3.51
N THR A 167 10.28 15.71 -4.43
CA THR A 167 11.48 15.83 -5.29
C THR A 167 11.46 17.10 -6.15
N MET A 168 10.30 17.47 -6.67
CA MET A 168 10.15 18.71 -7.45
C MET A 168 10.15 19.95 -6.55
N ALA A 169 9.52 19.85 -5.37
CA ALA A 169 9.44 20.93 -4.39
C ALA A 169 10.81 21.31 -3.80
N MET A 170 11.78 20.39 -3.72
CA MET A 170 13.17 20.65 -3.28
C MET A 170 13.89 21.71 -4.15
N LYS A 171 13.37 22.01 -5.33
CA LYS A 171 13.89 23.08 -6.23
C LYS A 171 13.22 24.42 -6.01
N THR A 172 12.40 24.55 -4.99
CA THR A 172 11.59 25.73 -4.68
C THR A 172 11.75 26.11 -3.20
N PRO A 173 11.41 27.36 -2.80
CA PRO A 173 11.43 27.75 -1.40
C PRO A 173 10.49 26.95 -0.46
N MET A 174 9.61 26.12 -1.04
CA MET A 174 8.69 25.28 -0.27
C MET A 174 9.41 24.12 0.43
N TRP A 175 10.51 23.61 -0.17
CA TRP A 175 11.25 22.44 0.34
C TRP A 175 12.77 22.59 0.17
N ASP A 176 13.29 23.78 0.46
CA ASP A 176 14.71 24.15 0.29
C ASP A 176 15.54 23.97 1.59
N GLN A 177 14.90 23.49 2.65
CA GLN A 177 15.55 23.28 3.95
C GLN A 177 15.84 21.80 4.20
N PRO A 178 16.73 21.49 5.17
CA PRO A 178 16.90 20.12 5.65
C PRO A 178 15.58 19.49 6.10
N ARG A 179 15.55 18.15 6.09
CA ARG A 179 14.40 17.38 6.58
C ARG A 179 13.91 17.86 7.95
N GLY A 180 12.60 18.01 8.08
CA GLY A 180 11.93 18.47 9.30
C GLY A 180 11.99 19.99 9.50
N GLU A 181 12.40 20.73 8.46
CA GLU A 181 12.45 22.20 8.49
C GLU A 181 11.65 22.85 7.35
N ASN A 182 10.92 22.06 6.57
CA ASN A 182 10.11 22.52 5.46
C ASN A 182 8.63 22.66 5.86
N ILE A 183 7.79 23.07 4.92
CA ILE A 183 6.39 23.38 5.23
C ILE A 183 5.60 22.12 5.60
N LEU A 184 5.81 20.99 4.91
CA LEU A 184 4.97 19.80 5.08
C LEU A 184 5.64 18.63 5.82
N ASP A 185 6.80 18.85 6.43
CA ASP A 185 7.57 17.81 7.12
C ASP A 185 7.78 18.05 8.61
N GLY A 186 7.02 18.98 9.18
CA GLY A 186 7.08 19.36 10.60
C GLY A 186 7.92 20.59 10.89
N GLY A 187 8.48 21.28 9.89
CA GLY A 187 9.15 22.57 10.05
C GLY A 187 8.16 23.70 10.32
N CYS A 188 7.05 23.71 9.61
CA CYS A 188 6.00 24.71 9.69
C CYS A 188 5.09 24.51 10.92
N PRO A 189 4.92 25.51 11.82
CA PRO A 189 4.12 25.34 13.03
C PRO A 189 2.64 25.08 12.78
N TRP A 190 2.06 25.56 11.70
CA TRP A 190 0.64 25.33 11.36
C TRP A 190 0.44 24.12 10.43
N TYR A 191 1.46 23.25 10.36
CA TYR A 191 1.38 21.93 9.71
C TYR A 191 2.18 20.92 10.55
N ASP A 192 1.62 20.53 11.69
CA ASP A 192 2.25 19.60 12.63
C ASP A 192 1.23 19.00 13.60
N VAL A 193 1.70 18.15 14.49
CA VAL A 193 0.90 17.49 15.55
C VAL A 193 1.28 18.07 16.90
N TYR A 194 0.27 18.39 17.73
CA TYR A 194 0.44 19.00 19.05
C TYR A 194 -0.14 18.13 20.14
N GLU A 195 0.62 17.99 21.24
CA GLU A 195 0.19 17.25 22.42
C GLU A 195 -0.80 18.09 23.23
N CYS A 196 -1.88 17.46 23.68
CA CYS A 196 -2.91 18.03 24.54
C CYS A 196 -2.58 17.75 26.01
N LYS A 197 -3.31 18.39 26.91
CA LYS A 197 -3.14 18.26 28.37
C LYS A 197 -3.25 16.81 28.87
N ASP A 198 -3.99 15.98 28.19
CA ASP A 198 -4.24 14.57 28.53
C ASP A 198 -3.29 13.58 27.84
N GLY A 199 -2.26 14.09 27.16
CA GLY A 199 -1.29 13.26 26.42
C GLY A 199 -1.79 12.75 25.07
N ALA A 200 -3.04 13.05 24.68
CA ALA A 200 -3.55 12.83 23.34
C ALA A 200 -3.10 13.95 22.38
N PHE A 201 -3.42 13.87 21.09
CA PHE A 201 -2.88 14.77 20.10
C PHE A 201 -3.94 15.40 19.20
N MET A 202 -3.66 16.65 18.78
CA MET A 202 -4.38 17.31 17.67
C MET A 202 -3.43 17.47 16.47
N ALA A 203 -3.95 17.20 15.27
CA ALA A 203 -3.25 17.42 14.00
C ALA A 203 -3.71 18.76 13.41
N VAL A 204 -2.75 19.60 13.06
CA VAL A 204 -2.97 20.91 12.45
C VAL A 204 -2.43 20.91 11.03
N GLY A 205 -3.24 21.37 10.06
CA GLY A 205 -2.89 21.49 8.64
C GLY A 205 -3.38 22.79 8.01
N ALA A 206 -3.37 23.89 8.75
CA ALA A 206 -3.98 25.18 8.38
C ALA A 206 -3.12 26.02 7.41
N LEU A 207 -2.85 25.49 6.22
CA LEU A 207 -1.95 26.11 5.23
C LEU A 207 -2.50 27.41 4.68
N GLU A 208 -3.75 27.42 4.23
CA GLU A 208 -4.38 28.60 3.62
C GLU A 208 -4.78 29.63 4.66
N ASN A 209 -4.75 30.90 4.27
CA ASN A 209 -5.04 32.03 5.16
C ASN A 209 -6.42 31.93 5.85
N LYS A 210 -7.43 31.45 5.14
CA LYS A 210 -8.78 31.29 5.70
C LYS A 210 -8.82 30.25 6.82
N PHE A 211 -8.17 29.11 6.64
CA PHE A 211 -8.10 28.05 7.64
C PHE A 211 -7.23 28.43 8.83
N PHE A 212 -6.11 29.08 8.58
CA PHE A 212 -5.26 29.60 9.65
C PHE A 212 -5.98 30.67 10.50
N LYS A 213 -6.81 31.50 9.88
CA LYS A 213 -7.66 32.48 10.62
C LYS A 213 -8.62 31.76 11.57
N GLU A 214 -9.28 30.70 11.13
CA GLU A 214 -10.17 29.92 11.97
C GLU A 214 -9.40 29.19 13.10
N LEU A 215 -8.21 28.67 12.81
CA LEU A 215 -7.32 28.10 13.81
C LEU A 215 -6.95 29.15 14.89
N MET A 216 -6.57 30.35 14.46
CA MET A 216 -6.24 31.45 15.38
C MET A 216 -7.41 31.83 16.29
N ILE A 217 -8.64 31.89 15.74
CA ILE A 217 -9.85 32.19 16.51
C ILE A 217 -10.08 31.08 17.56
N GLY A 218 -9.98 29.83 17.17
CA GLY A 218 -10.16 28.67 18.08
C GLY A 218 -9.15 28.64 19.21
N LEU A 219 -7.89 29.03 18.93
CA LEU A 219 -6.78 29.07 19.89
C LEU A 219 -6.66 30.40 20.64
N ASP A 220 -7.52 31.40 20.32
CA ASP A 220 -7.42 32.76 20.86
C ASP A 220 -6.01 33.35 20.71
N LEU A 221 -5.53 33.42 19.45
CA LEU A 221 -4.22 33.96 19.09
C LEU A 221 -4.32 35.40 18.61
N ASP A 222 -3.25 36.17 18.83
CA ASP A 222 -3.10 37.54 18.34
C ASP A 222 -3.15 37.59 16.80
N LYS A 223 -3.85 38.59 16.27
CA LYS A 223 -4.00 38.80 14.81
C LYS A 223 -2.68 39.02 14.08
N ARG A 224 -1.60 39.42 14.76
CA ARG A 224 -0.26 39.58 14.19
C ARG A 224 0.21 38.31 13.47
N TRP A 225 -0.20 37.15 13.96
CA TRP A 225 0.21 35.88 13.39
C TRP A 225 -0.29 35.62 11.99
N MET A 226 -1.27 36.38 11.49
CA MET A 226 -1.67 36.32 10.07
C MET A 226 -0.52 36.70 9.13
N SER A 227 0.31 37.68 9.52
CA SER A 227 1.49 38.13 8.76
C SER A 227 2.77 37.47 9.23
N ASP A 228 2.99 37.41 10.54
CA ASP A 228 4.27 37.01 11.12
C ASP A 228 4.61 35.53 10.85
N ARG A 229 3.60 34.67 10.72
CA ARG A 229 3.81 33.25 10.34
C ARG A 229 4.53 33.06 9.02
N LEU A 230 4.44 34.02 8.09
CA LEU A 230 5.08 33.93 6.79
C LEU A 230 6.60 34.11 6.85
N ASP A 231 7.11 34.66 7.94
CA ASP A 231 8.54 34.78 8.21
C ASP A 231 9.04 33.62 9.08
N ARG A 232 9.89 32.79 8.52
CA ARG A 232 10.48 31.62 9.20
C ARG A 232 11.18 31.99 10.54
N ARG A 233 11.63 33.22 10.72
CA ARG A 233 12.25 33.69 11.97
C ARG A 233 11.28 33.61 13.16
N HIS A 234 9.99 33.70 12.92
CA HIS A 234 8.94 33.61 13.93
C HIS A 234 8.42 32.17 14.17
N TRP A 235 8.83 31.20 13.37
CA TRP A 235 8.31 29.84 13.47
C TRP A 235 8.56 29.17 14.83
N SER A 236 9.74 29.39 15.41
CA SER A 236 10.05 28.85 16.75
C SER A 236 9.21 29.47 17.87
N GLU A 237 8.87 30.76 17.75
CA GLU A 237 7.97 31.44 18.69
C GLU A 237 6.55 30.93 18.56
N LEU A 238 6.03 30.86 17.30
CA LEU A 238 4.69 30.39 17.04
C LEU A 238 4.53 28.93 17.45
N ARG A 239 5.53 28.08 17.22
CA ARG A 239 5.51 26.66 17.64
C ARG A 239 5.31 26.53 19.15
N ARG A 240 6.13 27.23 19.96
CA ARG A 240 5.98 27.19 21.39
C ARG A 240 4.61 27.70 21.86
N LEU A 241 4.12 28.76 21.23
CA LEU A 241 2.79 29.26 21.51
C LEU A 241 1.68 28.24 21.22
N LEU A 242 1.79 27.49 20.10
CA LEU A 242 0.84 26.43 19.78
C LEU A 242 0.96 25.25 20.75
N GLU A 243 2.18 24.83 21.09
CA GLU A 243 2.44 23.81 22.12
C GLU A 243 1.81 24.20 23.45
N ASP A 244 2.05 25.45 23.93
CA ASP A 244 1.47 25.97 25.17
C ASP A 244 -0.06 26.02 25.14
N LYS A 245 -0.65 26.41 23.99
CA LYS A 245 -2.12 26.49 23.84
C LYS A 245 -2.74 25.11 23.85
N PHE A 246 -2.25 24.18 23.04
CA PHE A 246 -2.79 22.82 22.98
C PHE A 246 -2.62 22.09 24.31
N GLY A 247 -1.52 22.28 25.03
CA GLY A 247 -1.28 21.72 26.36
C GLY A 247 -2.22 22.22 27.47
N GLN A 248 -3.05 23.25 27.24
CA GLN A 248 -3.98 23.78 28.23
C GLN A 248 -5.27 22.98 28.37
N ARG A 249 -5.70 22.24 27.33
CA ARG A 249 -6.96 21.50 27.29
C ARG A 249 -6.74 20.07 26.86
N SER A 250 -7.68 19.20 27.23
CA SER A 250 -7.72 17.82 26.70
C SER A 250 -8.07 17.82 25.22
N ARG A 251 -7.77 16.70 24.55
CA ARG A 251 -8.14 16.50 23.15
C ARG A 251 -9.66 16.69 22.93
N SER A 252 -10.50 16.10 23.77
CA SER A 252 -11.96 16.24 23.69
C SER A 252 -12.44 17.69 23.79
N GLN A 253 -11.79 18.49 24.66
CA GLN A 253 -12.12 19.91 24.75
C GLN A 253 -11.68 20.69 23.50
N TRP A 254 -10.61 20.29 22.82
CA TRP A 254 -10.22 20.89 21.55
C TRP A 254 -11.14 20.43 20.40
N GLU A 255 -11.61 19.20 20.43
CA GLU A 255 -12.64 18.71 19.49
C GLU A 255 -13.89 19.60 19.56
N GLU A 256 -14.40 19.91 20.77
CA GLU A 256 -15.53 20.83 20.94
C GLU A 256 -15.26 22.24 20.36
N VAL A 257 -14.01 22.71 20.40
CA VAL A 257 -13.64 24.02 19.84
C VAL A 257 -13.61 23.99 18.30
N PHE A 258 -13.12 22.91 17.71
CA PHE A 258 -12.83 22.85 16.27
C PHE A 258 -13.86 22.07 15.46
N ASP A 259 -14.74 21.30 16.08
CA ASP A 259 -15.76 20.56 15.39
C ASP A 259 -16.66 21.49 14.55
N GLY A 260 -16.90 21.09 13.29
CA GLY A 260 -17.67 21.87 12.32
C GLY A 260 -17.02 23.17 11.86
N LYS A 261 -15.74 23.44 12.18
CA LYS A 261 -15.03 24.65 11.72
C LYS A 261 -13.96 24.33 10.67
N ASP A 262 -13.78 25.24 9.74
CA ASP A 262 -12.77 25.14 8.67
C ASP A 262 -11.36 25.55 9.18
N ALA A 263 -10.92 24.97 10.31
CA ALA A 263 -9.63 25.28 10.92
C ALA A 263 -8.48 24.33 10.50
N CYS A 264 -8.77 23.29 9.75
CA CYS A 264 -7.84 22.19 9.49
C CYS A 264 -7.15 21.70 10.76
N CYS A 265 -7.93 21.50 11.82
CA CYS A 265 -7.48 21.03 13.13
C CYS A 265 -8.39 19.89 13.57
N THR A 266 -7.82 18.68 13.66
CA THR A 266 -8.57 17.45 13.94
C THR A 266 -7.89 16.61 15.00
N PRO A 267 -8.63 15.76 15.76
CA PRO A 267 -8.01 14.83 16.69
C PRO A 267 -7.18 13.78 15.94
N VAL A 268 -6.12 13.31 16.57
CA VAL A 268 -5.41 12.09 16.17
C VAL A 268 -6.10 10.92 16.85
N LEU A 269 -6.88 10.15 16.09
CA LEU A 269 -7.63 9.01 16.60
C LEU A 269 -6.78 7.73 16.54
N GLY A 270 -6.91 6.90 17.58
CA GLY A 270 -6.36 5.56 17.59
C GLY A 270 -7.31 4.53 16.97
N GLN A 271 -6.78 3.42 16.44
CA GLN A 271 -7.59 2.35 15.85
C GLN A 271 -8.66 1.82 16.83
N ARG A 272 -8.31 1.67 18.10
CA ARG A 272 -9.23 1.21 19.12
C ARG A 272 -10.41 2.16 19.35
N GLU A 273 -10.16 3.46 19.27
CA GLU A 273 -11.22 4.48 19.40
C GLU A 273 -12.18 4.41 18.21
N LEU A 274 -11.67 4.15 17.00
CA LEU A 274 -12.50 3.97 15.82
C LEU A 274 -13.38 2.73 15.93
N GLU A 275 -12.84 1.62 16.46
CA GLU A 275 -13.59 0.38 16.72
C GLU A 275 -14.68 0.61 17.77
N GLU A 276 -14.36 1.27 18.89
CA GLU A 276 -15.31 1.61 19.97
C GLU A 276 -16.41 2.57 19.51
N ALA A 277 -16.08 3.50 18.60
CA ALA A 277 -17.02 4.43 17.98
C ALA A 277 -17.88 3.79 16.88
N CYS A 278 -17.73 2.48 16.62
CA CYS A 278 -18.39 1.79 15.52
C CYS A 278 -18.19 2.49 14.18
N TYR A 279 -16.95 2.92 13.91
CA TYR A 279 -16.62 3.61 12.67
C TYR A 279 -17.05 2.77 11.46
N ASP A 280 -17.85 3.38 10.58
CA ASP A 280 -18.36 2.73 9.37
C ASP A 280 -17.22 2.52 8.35
N GLU A 281 -16.60 1.34 8.39
CA GLU A 281 -15.58 0.98 7.41
C GLU A 281 -16.20 0.83 6.02
N ARG A 282 -15.71 1.63 5.10
CA ARG A 282 -16.14 1.63 3.70
C ARG A 282 -15.06 1.05 2.79
N PRO A 283 -15.44 0.53 1.61
CA PRO A 283 -14.46 0.23 0.57
C PRO A 283 -13.59 1.45 0.28
N ALA A 284 -12.28 1.23 0.08
CA ALA A 284 -11.33 2.32 -0.23
C ALA A 284 -11.74 3.13 -1.48
N VAL A 285 -12.49 2.51 -2.41
CA VAL A 285 -13.04 3.16 -3.60
C VAL A 285 -14.51 2.77 -3.73
N GLY A 286 -15.40 3.76 -3.71
CA GLY A 286 -16.83 3.57 -3.98
C GLY A 286 -17.11 3.52 -5.47
N LEU A 287 -17.61 2.39 -5.96
CA LEU A 287 -18.05 2.22 -7.35
C LEU A 287 -19.55 1.93 -7.37
N THR A 288 -20.33 2.75 -8.06
CA THR A 288 -21.79 2.64 -8.08
C THR A 288 -22.29 1.42 -8.85
N GLY A 289 -21.58 1.00 -9.87
CA GLY A 289 -21.95 -0.15 -10.73
C GLY A 289 -21.31 -1.47 -10.30
N SER A 290 -20.27 -1.45 -9.46
CA SER A 290 -19.56 -2.63 -8.98
C SER A 290 -18.97 -2.34 -7.59
N PRO A 291 -19.81 -2.27 -6.55
CA PRO A 291 -19.37 -1.91 -5.21
C PRO A 291 -18.33 -2.90 -4.69
N GLY A 292 -17.29 -2.37 -4.03
CA GLY A 292 -16.29 -3.17 -3.32
C GLY A 292 -16.81 -3.61 -1.96
N HIS A 293 -16.04 -4.46 -1.29
CA HIS A 293 -16.31 -4.91 0.08
C HIS A 293 -15.45 -4.11 1.07
N SER A 294 -15.98 -3.82 2.25
CA SER A 294 -15.21 -3.26 3.36
C SER A 294 -14.30 -4.32 3.99
N ILE A 295 -13.32 -3.88 4.78
CA ILE A 295 -12.40 -4.81 5.48
C ILE A 295 -13.15 -5.60 6.55
N SER A 296 -14.16 -5.00 7.19
CA SER A 296 -14.95 -5.61 8.27
C SER A 296 -15.96 -6.66 7.81
N GLU A 297 -16.23 -6.78 6.51
CA GLU A 297 -17.08 -7.86 6.01
C GLU A 297 -16.40 -9.21 6.24
N ASP A 298 -16.82 -9.86 7.30
CA ASP A 298 -16.29 -11.13 7.78
C ASP A 298 -16.71 -12.25 6.81
N ARG A 299 -15.87 -12.56 5.84
CA ARG A 299 -15.95 -13.83 5.14
C ARG A 299 -14.83 -14.71 5.65
N ALA A 300 -15.22 -15.84 6.21
CA ALA A 300 -14.28 -16.90 6.58
C ALA A 300 -13.25 -17.12 5.46
N GLN A 301 -12.02 -17.41 5.83
CA GLN A 301 -10.98 -17.83 4.92
C GLN A 301 -11.55 -18.93 4.03
N ASP A 302 -11.73 -18.62 2.73
CA ASP A 302 -12.38 -19.54 1.82
C ASP A 302 -11.35 -20.55 1.34
N ASP A 303 -11.37 -21.73 1.93
CA ASP A 303 -10.55 -22.88 1.54
C ASP A 303 -11.03 -23.53 0.21
N GLY A 304 -11.99 -22.91 -0.48
CA GLY A 304 -12.67 -23.42 -1.67
C GLY A 304 -11.81 -23.47 -2.94
N GLY A 305 -10.49 -23.65 -2.84
CA GLY A 305 -9.60 -23.75 -4.01
C GLY A 305 -9.97 -24.90 -4.95
N GLU A 306 -10.44 -26.04 -4.42
CA GLU A 306 -10.92 -27.15 -5.24
C GLU A 306 -12.20 -26.76 -6.01
N GLU A 307 -13.07 -25.94 -5.44
CA GLU A 307 -14.27 -25.41 -6.09
C GLU A 307 -13.92 -24.46 -7.23
N VAL A 308 -12.86 -23.64 -7.06
CA VAL A 308 -12.34 -22.79 -8.15
C VAL A 308 -11.80 -23.61 -9.30
N LEU A 309 -11.08 -24.71 -9.03
CA LEU A 309 -10.61 -25.62 -10.09
C LEU A 309 -11.77 -26.24 -10.86
N LEU A 310 -12.82 -26.64 -10.15
CA LEU A 310 -14.05 -27.13 -10.79
C LEU A 310 -14.68 -26.05 -11.69
N ARG A 311 -14.85 -24.83 -11.16
CA ARG A 311 -15.48 -23.73 -11.88
C ARG A 311 -14.67 -23.23 -13.09
N TRP A 312 -13.34 -23.10 -12.94
CA TRP A 312 -12.49 -22.54 -14.00
C TRP A 312 -12.06 -23.56 -15.02
N ARG A 313 -11.91 -24.82 -14.61
CA ARG A 313 -11.37 -25.89 -15.46
C ARG A 313 -12.30 -27.08 -15.64
N GLY A 314 -13.38 -27.17 -14.87
CA GLY A 314 -14.23 -28.35 -14.81
C GLY A 314 -13.54 -29.56 -14.16
N TRP A 315 -12.46 -29.34 -13.43
CA TRP A 315 -11.65 -30.39 -12.83
C TRP A 315 -12.29 -30.96 -11.59
N ARG A 316 -12.20 -32.29 -11.46
CA ARG A 316 -12.67 -33.04 -10.30
C ARG A 316 -11.57 -33.88 -9.70
N LYS A 317 -11.47 -33.85 -8.37
CA LYS A 317 -10.56 -34.69 -7.60
C LYS A 317 -10.74 -36.17 -7.94
N GLY A 318 -9.64 -36.91 -8.06
CA GLY A 318 -9.63 -38.33 -8.45
C GLY A 318 -9.70 -38.54 -9.95
N ARG A 319 -10.32 -37.65 -10.74
CA ARG A 319 -10.38 -37.71 -12.20
C ARG A 319 -9.26 -36.90 -12.87
N ASP A 320 -9.17 -35.64 -12.56
CA ASP A 320 -8.28 -34.68 -13.25
C ASP A 320 -7.04 -34.36 -12.44
N TYR A 321 -7.13 -34.48 -11.12
CA TYR A 321 -6.03 -34.26 -10.18
C TYR A 321 -6.16 -35.16 -8.95
N VAL A 322 -5.06 -35.30 -8.23
CA VAL A 322 -4.96 -35.95 -6.93
C VAL A 322 -4.34 -34.98 -5.92
N VAL A 323 -4.54 -35.27 -4.62
CA VAL A 323 -3.88 -34.53 -3.54
C VAL A 323 -2.96 -35.52 -2.83
N GLU A 324 -1.66 -35.28 -2.87
CA GLU A 324 -0.64 -36.09 -2.21
C GLU A 324 0.22 -35.16 -1.33
N GLU A 325 0.49 -35.58 -0.12
CA GLU A 325 1.23 -34.77 0.88
C GLU A 325 0.70 -33.32 1.04
N GLY A 326 -0.61 -33.14 0.90
CA GLY A 326 -1.26 -31.83 0.97
C GLY A 326 -1.14 -30.98 -0.32
N SER A 327 -0.46 -31.44 -1.35
CA SER A 327 -0.29 -30.74 -2.63
C SER A 327 -1.19 -31.30 -3.72
N ILE A 328 -1.78 -30.42 -4.54
CA ILE A 328 -2.52 -30.78 -5.74
C ILE A 328 -1.53 -31.13 -6.87
N MET A 329 -1.73 -32.27 -7.49
CA MET A 329 -0.93 -32.73 -8.63
C MET A 329 -1.82 -33.13 -9.80
N ARG A 330 -1.40 -32.79 -11.01
CA ARG A 330 -2.07 -33.21 -12.23
C ARG A 330 -2.02 -34.73 -12.37
N LYS A 331 -3.15 -35.35 -12.62
CA LYS A 331 -3.17 -36.77 -12.93
C LYS A 331 -2.79 -36.95 -14.40
N GLU A 332 -1.78 -37.79 -14.64
CA GLU A 332 -1.45 -38.16 -16.03
C GLU A 332 -2.67 -38.82 -16.68
N THR A 333 -3.16 -38.23 -17.76
CA THR A 333 -4.12 -38.92 -18.61
C THR A 333 -3.38 -40.06 -19.28
N SER A 334 -3.65 -41.30 -18.87
CA SER A 334 -3.20 -42.46 -19.62
C SER A 334 -3.67 -42.27 -21.07
N LYS A 335 -2.72 -42.13 -21.98
CA LYS A 335 -3.03 -42.23 -23.41
C LYS A 335 -3.52 -43.66 -23.62
N LEU A 336 -4.85 -43.87 -23.66
CA LEU A 336 -5.47 -45.03 -24.23
C LEU A 336 -5.48 -44.89 -25.74
#